data_119edeb2a5ffa75bcb395ab433f60282
#
_entry.id   119edeb2a5ffa75bcb395ab433f60282
#
_cell.length_a   1.000
_cell.length_b   1.000
_cell.length_c   1.000
_cell.angle_alpha   90.00
_cell.angle_beta   90.00
_cell.angle_gamma   90.00
#
_symmetry.space_group_name_H-M   'P 1'
#
loop_
_entity.id
_entity.type
_entity.pdbx_description
1 polymer ?
#
loop_
_entity_poly.entity_id
_entity_poly.type
_entity_poly.pdbx_seq_one_letter_code
_entity_poly.pdbx_strand_id
1 'polypeptide(L)'
;MFSKCHVKLTQDMEYVKTYLDDLLILTYKAFKDDLLKLELVLARLSTTGMRVNASKSKLFAEQIEYLGYWITRQGIQPVHNKIEAILKIKAPKTRKELRQFIGVVNYYCNMWFFKSELLAPLTILTSSKVKFG
;
A
#
# COMPACT_ATOMS: atom_id res chain seq x y z
N MET A 1 20.28 -0.07 6.25
CA MET A 1 20.52 -0.95 7.42
C MET A 1 19.37 -0.93 8.44
N PHE A 2 18.61 0.18 8.55
CA PHE A 2 17.49 0.33 9.49
C PHE A 2 16.23 -0.52 9.16
N SER A 3 15.83 -0.65 7.89
CA SER A 3 14.58 -1.32 7.52
C SER A 3 14.52 -2.83 7.88
N LYS A 4 15.66 -3.52 7.86
CA LYS A 4 15.72 -4.96 8.26
C LYS A 4 15.51 -5.17 9.77
N CYS A 5 15.77 -4.14 10.59
CA CYS A 5 15.61 -4.22 12.04
C CYS A 5 14.12 -4.16 12.44
N HIS A 6 13.34 -3.26 11.81
CA HIS A 6 11.89 -3.12 12.08
C HIS A 6 11.12 -4.40 11.76
N VAL A 7 11.43 -5.05 10.63
CA VAL A 7 10.75 -6.29 10.21
C VAL A 7 10.98 -7.41 11.22
N LYS A 8 12.21 -7.57 11.72
CA LYS A 8 12.52 -8.61 12.72
C LYS A 8 11.86 -8.36 14.07
N LEU A 9 11.69 -7.09 14.45
CA LEU A 9 11.14 -6.69 15.75
C LEU A 9 9.65 -6.94 15.88
N THR A 10 8.92 -6.91 14.78
CA THR A 10 7.46 -7.01 14.77
C THR A 10 6.96 -8.24 14.02
N GLN A 11 7.87 -9.16 13.67
CA GLN A 11 7.55 -10.32 12.84
C GLN A 11 6.55 -11.28 13.52
N ASP A 12 6.53 -11.32 14.85
CA ASP A 12 5.60 -12.10 15.67
C ASP A 12 4.28 -11.36 15.98
N MET A 13 4.14 -10.09 15.54
CA MET A 13 2.95 -9.27 15.75
C MET A 13 2.14 -9.18 14.46
N GLU A 14 1.18 -10.08 14.25
CA GLU A 14 0.35 -10.13 13.03
C GLU A 14 -0.41 -8.83 12.74
N TYR A 15 -0.72 -8.06 13.79
CA TYR A 15 -1.41 -6.78 13.74
C TYR A 15 -0.50 -5.60 13.38
N VAL A 16 0.81 -5.82 13.20
CA VAL A 16 1.77 -4.78 12.82
C VAL A 16 2.26 -5.05 11.40
N LYS A 17 2.17 -4.05 10.58
CA LYS A 17 2.76 -4.04 9.22
C LYS A 17 3.84 -2.97 9.16
N THR A 18 4.99 -3.35 8.66
CA THR A 18 6.15 -2.46 8.53
C THR A 18 6.49 -2.25 7.07
N TYR A 19 6.75 -1.01 6.70
CA TYR A 19 7.27 -0.68 5.38
C TYR A 19 8.31 0.44 5.52
N LEU A 20 9.55 0.14 5.21
CA LEU A 20 10.69 1.05 5.42
C LEU A 20 10.71 1.57 6.87
N ASP A 21 10.43 2.84 7.07
CA ASP A 21 10.45 3.53 8.37
C ASP A 21 9.04 3.71 8.98
N ASP A 22 8.00 3.27 8.26
CA ASP A 22 6.61 3.39 8.70
C ASP A 22 6.12 2.12 9.39
N LEU A 23 5.41 2.29 10.51
CA LEU A 23 4.72 1.25 11.24
C LEU A 23 3.21 1.48 11.18
N LEU A 24 2.48 0.48 10.70
CA LEU A 24 1.03 0.46 10.69
C LEU A 24 0.53 -0.58 11.69
N ILE A 25 -0.23 -0.15 12.69
CA ILE A 25 -0.86 -1.02 13.69
C ILE A 25 -2.34 -1.11 13.34
N LEU A 26 -2.81 -2.32 13.03
CA LEU A 26 -4.20 -2.60 12.66
C LEU A 26 -4.88 -3.31 13.82
N THR A 27 -5.97 -2.72 14.28
CA THR A 27 -6.77 -3.26 15.39
C THR A 27 -8.24 -3.27 14.99
N TYR A 28 -8.98 -4.27 15.44
CA TYR A 28 -10.40 -4.49 15.06
C TYR A 28 -11.32 -4.63 16.28
N LYS A 29 -10.73 -4.52 17.49
CA LYS A 29 -11.44 -4.76 18.75
C LYS A 29 -11.75 -3.45 19.49
N ALA A 30 -12.04 -3.57 20.76
CA ALA A 30 -12.32 -2.45 21.65
C ALA A 30 -11.08 -1.56 21.88
N PHE A 31 -11.29 -0.30 22.19
CA PHE A 31 -10.24 0.69 22.47
C PHE A 31 -9.18 0.23 23.49
N LYS A 32 -9.58 -0.57 24.50
CA LYS A 32 -8.62 -1.16 25.46
C LYS A 32 -7.63 -2.12 24.80
N ASP A 33 -8.06 -2.91 23.83
CA ASP A 33 -7.18 -3.81 23.06
C ASP A 33 -6.22 -3.00 22.19
N ASP A 34 -6.69 -1.89 21.63
CA ASP A 34 -5.87 -0.97 20.84
C ASP A 34 -4.74 -0.37 21.67
N LEU A 35 -5.05 0.09 22.90
CA LEU A 35 -4.05 0.61 23.84
C LEU A 35 -3.00 -0.44 24.23
N LEU A 36 -3.43 -1.64 24.58
CA LEU A 36 -2.51 -2.72 24.94
C LEU A 36 -1.55 -3.07 23.80
N LYS A 37 -2.05 -3.17 22.59
CA LYS A 37 -1.24 -3.43 21.40
C LYS A 37 -0.26 -2.31 21.11
N LEU A 38 -0.71 -1.07 21.22
CA LEU A 38 0.15 0.11 21.06
C LEU A 38 1.26 0.12 22.10
N GLU A 39 0.94 -0.14 23.38
CA GLU A 39 1.91 -0.22 24.46
C GLU A 39 2.97 -1.30 24.20
N LEU A 40 2.56 -2.50 23.78
CA LEU A 40 3.47 -3.58 23.44
C LEU A 40 4.43 -3.21 22.29
N VAL A 41 3.93 -2.55 21.26
CA VAL A 41 4.76 -2.09 20.13
C VAL A 41 5.74 -1.02 20.59
N LEU A 42 5.28 -0.02 21.34
CA LEU A 42 6.14 1.06 21.84
C LEU A 42 7.21 0.55 22.82
N ALA A 43 6.85 -0.39 23.71
CA ALA A 43 7.81 -1.04 24.61
C ALA A 43 8.89 -1.76 23.82
N ARG A 44 8.52 -2.51 22.79
CA ARG A 44 9.46 -3.23 21.93
C ARG A 44 10.38 -2.30 21.13
N LEU A 45 9.86 -1.21 20.61
CA LEU A 45 10.67 -0.17 19.95
C LEU A 45 11.67 0.47 20.92
N SER A 46 11.23 0.76 22.15
CA SER A 46 12.07 1.34 23.20
C SER A 46 13.25 0.43 23.56
N THR A 47 13.06 -0.90 23.66
CA THR A 47 14.15 -1.85 23.97
C THR A 47 15.25 -1.87 22.91
N THR A 48 14.96 -1.43 21.69
CA THR A 48 15.92 -1.36 20.59
C THR A 48 16.52 0.03 20.38
N GLY A 49 16.19 0.98 21.25
CA GLY A 49 16.65 2.36 21.15
C GLY A 49 16.02 3.16 20.02
N MET A 50 14.95 2.65 19.40
CA MET A 50 14.22 3.36 18.33
C MET A 50 13.36 4.46 18.92
N ARG A 51 13.33 5.60 18.23
CA ARG A 51 12.53 6.75 18.62
C ARG A 51 11.35 6.92 17.68
N VAL A 52 10.15 7.06 18.25
CA VAL A 52 8.92 7.38 17.52
C VAL A 52 8.77 8.89 17.43
N ASN A 53 8.48 9.39 16.23
CA ASN A 53 8.17 10.79 16.03
C ASN A 53 6.69 11.04 16.31
N ALA A 54 6.37 11.51 17.51
CA ALA A 54 5.00 11.73 17.96
C ALA A 54 4.22 12.72 17.06
N SER A 55 4.88 13.76 16.54
CA SER A 55 4.22 14.76 15.68
C SER A 55 3.83 14.23 14.30
N LYS A 56 4.49 13.16 13.84
CA LYS A 56 4.15 12.47 12.58
C LYS A 56 3.26 11.25 12.79
N SER A 57 3.09 10.81 14.05
CA SER A 57 2.30 9.63 14.37
C SER A 57 0.82 9.97 14.40
N LYS A 58 0.01 9.16 13.75
CA LYS A 58 -1.45 9.21 13.79
C LYS A 58 -1.95 8.06 14.65
N LEU A 59 -2.51 8.36 15.80
CA LEU A 59 -3.03 7.37 16.74
C LEU A 59 -4.55 7.35 16.69
N PHE A 60 -5.13 6.15 16.80
CA PHE A 60 -6.59 5.94 16.85
C PHE A 60 -7.36 6.55 15.68
N ALA A 61 -6.74 6.59 14.49
CA ALA A 61 -7.40 7.09 13.30
C ALA A 61 -8.41 6.05 12.77
N GLU A 62 -9.63 6.51 12.45
CA GLU A 62 -10.64 5.65 11.82
C GLU A 62 -10.28 5.27 10.39
N GLN A 63 -9.51 6.11 9.74
CA GLN A 63 -8.94 5.90 8.42
C GLN A 63 -7.56 6.53 8.31
N ILE A 64 -6.69 5.88 7.56
CA ILE A 64 -5.32 6.37 7.34
C ILE A 64 -4.90 6.13 5.90
N GLU A 65 -4.23 7.12 5.32
CA GLU A 65 -3.54 6.92 4.05
C GLU A 65 -2.21 6.21 4.29
N TYR A 66 -2.02 5.04 3.66
CA TYR A 66 -0.81 4.25 3.75
C TYR A 66 -0.45 3.65 2.39
N LEU A 67 0.76 3.90 1.91
CA LEU A 67 1.27 3.44 0.62
C LEU A 67 0.35 3.79 -0.58
N GLY A 68 -0.35 4.92 -0.51
CA GLY A 68 -1.25 5.35 -1.57
C GLY A 68 -2.63 4.71 -1.55
N TYR A 69 -2.99 4.09 -0.44
CA TYR A 69 -4.32 3.53 -0.20
C TYR A 69 -4.91 4.12 1.08
N TRP A 70 -6.23 4.30 1.09
CA TRP A 70 -6.98 4.51 2.30
C TRP A 70 -7.24 3.17 2.99
N ILE A 71 -6.77 3.03 4.20
CA ILE A 71 -7.10 1.91 5.08
C ILE A 71 -8.22 2.39 6.00
N THR A 72 -9.37 1.73 5.91
CA THR A 72 -10.58 2.07 6.67
C THR A 72 -11.09 0.82 7.39
N ARG A 73 -12.06 0.97 8.28
CA ARG A 73 -12.73 -0.17 8.92
C ARG A 73 -13.48 -1.08 7.93
N GLN A 74 -13.87 -0.55 6.77
CA GLN A 74 -14.60 -1.26 5.71
C GLN A 74 -13.66 -1.97 4.73
N GLY A 75 -12.36 -1.71 4.83
CA GLY A 75 -11.33 -2.31 3.96
C GLY A 75 -10.37 -1.29 3.38
N ILE A 76 -9.68 -1.69 2.33
CA ILE A 76 -8.65 -0.89 1.66
C ILE A 76 -9.26 -0.27 0.41
N GLN A 77 -9.08 1.03 0.24
CA GLN A 77 -9.58 1.79 -0.91
C GLN A 77 -8.44 2.58 -1.55
N PRO A 78 -8.39 2.72 -2.88
CA PRO A 78 -7.40 3.58 -3.52
C PRO A 78 -7.69 5.06 -3.23
N VAL A 79 -6.63 5.87 -3.18
CA VAL A 79 -6.78 7.32 -2.99
C VAL A 79 -7.40 7.93 -4.25
N HIS A 80 -8.48 8.70 -4.12
CA HIS A 80 -9.24 9.28 -5.24
C HIS A 80 -8.37 10.05 -6.23
N ASN A 81 -7.46 10.90 -5.76
CA ASN A 81 -6.57 11.69 -6.63
C ASN A 81 -5.73 10.81 -7.58
N LYS A 82 -5.43 9.59 -7.17
CA LYS A 82 -4.65 8.65 -7.99
C LYS A 82 -5.51 7.94 -9.01
N ILE A 83 -6.77 7.67 -8.69
CA ILE A 83 -7.75 7.17 -9.67
C ILE A 83 -7.99 8.23 -10.73
N GLU A 84 -8.22 9.48 -10.34
CA GLU A 84 -8.38 10.58 -11.28
C GLU A 84 -7.17 10.76 -12.20
N ALA A 85 -5.96 10.60 -11.69
CA ALA A 85 -4.75 10.65 -12.50
C ALA A 85 -4.74 9.55 -13.57
N ILE A 86 -5.21 8.34 -13.25
CA ILE A 86 -5.34 7.24 -14.21
C ILE A 86 -6.42 7.55 -15.25
N LEU A 87 -7.57 8.04 -14.81
CA LEU A 87 -8.68 8.40 -15.73
C LEU A 87 -8.32 9.52 -16.70
N LYS A 88 -7.38 10.39 -16.33
CA LYS A 88 -6.87 11.47 -17.21
C LYS A 88 -5.81 11.00 -18.22
N ILE A 89 -5.33 9.75 -18.11
CA ILE A 89 -4.36 9.20 -19.07
C ILE A 89 -5.06 9.03 -20.42
N LYS A 90 -4.53 9.68 -21.45
CA LYS A 90 -5.00 9.53 -22.82
C LYS A 90 -4.73 8.12 -23.33
N ALA A 91 -5.55 7.64 -24.27
CA ALA A 91 -5.32 6.36 -24.92
C ALA A 91 -3.88 6.28 -25.48
N PRO A 92 -3.12 5.23 -25.16
CA PRO A 92 -1.72 5.11 -25.56
C PRO A 92 -1.64 4.96 -27.09
N LYS A 93 -0.82 5.77 -27.74
CA LYS A 93 -0.57 5.75 -29.18
C LYS A 93 0.68 4.96 -29.57
N THR A 94 1.52 4.64 -28.60
CA THR A 94 2.76 3.91 -28.80
C THR A 94 2.88 2.73 -27.83
N ARG A 95 3.66 1.70 -28.22
CA ARG A 95 3.95 0.57 -27.31
C ARG A 95 4.59 1.02 -25.99
N LYS A 96 5.41 2.07 -26.03
CA LYS A 96 6.04 2.61 -24.82
C LYS A 96 4.99 3.16 -23.88
N GLU A 97 4.07 3.97 -24.39
CA GLU A 97 2.96 4.51 -23.62
C GLU A 97 2.03 3.40 -23.10
N LEU A 98 1.78 2.36 -23.90
CA LEU A 98 0.98 1.22 -23.47
C LEU A 98 1.65 0.48 -22.30
N ARG A 99 2.97 0.25 -22.35
CA ARG A 99 3.71 -0.38 -21.24
C ARG A 99 3.67 0.48 -19.99
N GLN A 100 3.79 1.80 -20.12
CA GLN A 100 3.66 2.73 -19.01
C GLN A 100 2.25 2.68 -18.42
N PHE A 101 1.22 2.71 -19.24
CA PHE A 101 -0.16 2.57 -18.80
C PHE A 101 -0.40 1.26 -18.03
N ILE A 102 0.02 0.12 -18.59
CA ILE A 102 -0.09 -1.18 -17.92
C ILE A 102 0.66 -1.17 -16.59
N GLY A 103 1.84 -0.54 -16.51
CA GLY A 103 2.61 -0.40 -15.27
C GLY A 103 1.85 0.38 -14.20
N VAL A 104 1.24 1.51 -14.56
CA VAL A 104 0.42 2.31 -13.64
C VAL A 104 -0.79 1.53 -13.16
N VAL A 105 -1.52 0.89 -14.08
CA VAL A 105 -2.69 0.07 -13.75
C VAL A 105 -2.29 -1.10 -12.84
N ASN A 106 -1.15 -1.74 -13.10
CA ASN A 106 -0.63 -2.85 -12.31
C ASN A 106 -0.30 -2.45 -10.87
N TYR A 107 0.08 -1.22 -10.62
CA TYR A 107 0.34 -0.74 -9.26
C TYR A 107 -0.90 -0.79 -8.37
N TYR A 108 -2.10 -0.53 -8.95
CA TYR A 108 -3.39 -0.56 -8.24
C TYR A 108 -4.14 -1.89 -8.39
N CYS A 109 -3.50 -2.88 -8.93
CA CYS A 109 -4.14 -4.12 -9.40
C CYS A 109 -4.72 -5.03 -8.33
N ASN A 110 -4.27 -4.93 -7.10
CA ASN A 110 -4.75 -5.79 -6.01
C ASN A 110 -6.22 -5.54 -5.64
N MET A 111 -6.83 -4.50 -6.20
CA MET A 111 -8.23 -4.12 -5.96
C MET A 111 -9.18 -4.45 -7.10
N TRP A 112 -8.67 -4.95 -8.23
CA TRP A 112 -9.49 -5.21 -9.40
C TRP A 112 -9.72 -6.70 -9.58
N PHE A 113 -10.95 -7.09 -9.48
CA PHE A 113 -11.40 -8.42 -9.90
C PHE A 113 -11.25 -8.54 -11.43
N PHE A 114 -10.88 -9.73 -11.93
CA PHE A 114 -10.73 -10.03 -13.36
C PHE A 114 -9.68 -9.17 -14.11
N LYS A 115 -8.76 -8.53 -13.41
CA LYS A 115 -7.71 -7.72 -14.01
C LYS A 115 -6.93 -8.42 -15.10
N SER A 116 -6.55 -9.67 -14.85
CA SER A 116 -5.75 -10.45 -15.80
C SER A 116 -6.45 -10.60 -17.14
N GLU A 117 -7.76 -10.81 -17.13
CA GLU A 117 -8.59 -10.91 -18.33
C GLU A 117 -8.67 -9.58 -19.08
N LEU A 118 -8.84 -8.48 -18.34
CA LEU A 118 -8.91 -7.14 -18.93
C LEU A 118 -7.57 -6.68 -19.51
N LEU A 119 -6.45 -7.02 -18.87
CA LEU A 119 -5.12 -6.60 -19.32
C LEU A 119 -4.48 -7.55 -20.33
N ALA A 120 -4.94 -8.80 -20.44
CA ALA A 120 -4.38 -9.79 -21.36
C ALA A 120 -4.29 -9.27 -22.81
N PRO A 121 -5.36 -8.73 -23.44
CA PRO A 121 -5.28 -8.23 -24.79
C PRO A 121 -4.30 -7.05 -24.92
N LEU A 122 -4.25 -6.16 -23.95
CA LEU A 122 -3.32 -5.04 -23.93
C LEU A 122 -1.88 -5.48 -23.76
N THR A 123 -1.65 -6.51 -22.97
CA THR A 123 -0.31 -7.08 -22.76
C THR A 123 0.23 -7.71 -24.03
N ILE A 124 -0.60 -8.40 -24.82
CA ILE A 124 -0.23 -8.97 -26.10
C ILE A 124 0.28 -7.88 -27.06
N LEU A 125 -0.37 -6.72 -27.09
CA LEU A 125 0.02 -5.58 -27.93
C LEU A 125 1.38 -4.95 -27.53
N THR A 126 1.91 -5.25 -26.35
CA THR A 126 3.26 -4.80 -25.95
C THR A 126 4.38 -5.59 -26.64
N SER A 127 4.09 -6.75 -27.21
CA SER A 127 5.05 -7.58 -27.91
C SER A 127 5.51 -6.94 -29.22
N SER A 128 6.79 -7.07 -29.54
CA SER A 128 7.34 -6.61 -30.83
C SER A 128 6.81 -7.38 -32.02
N LYS A 129 6.31 -8.60 -31.79
CA LYS A 129 5.79 -9.50 -32.84
C LYS A 129 4.38 -9.14 -33.30
N VAL A 130 3.65 -8.31 -32.59
CA VAL A 130 2.27 -7.91 -32.89
C VAL A 130 2.27 -6.50 -33.46
N LYS A 131 1.54 -6.26 -34.54
CA LYS A 131 1.42 -4.92 -35.12
C LYS A 131 0.63 -4.04 -34.15
N PHE A 132 1.19 -2.88 -33.80
CA PHE A 132 0.55 -1.87 -32.97
C PHE A 132 -0.04 -0.82 -33.91
N GLY A 133 -1.33 -0.74 -33.99
CA GLY A 133 -2.03 0.22 -34.81
C GLY A 133 -3.49 0.24 -34.46
#